data_a91d1ce596840fc7626a6e7fdf75ccdb
#
_entry.id   a91d1ce596840fc7626a6e7fdf75ccdb
#
_cell.length_a   1.000
_cell.length_b   1.000
_cell.length_c   1.000
_cell.angle_alpha   90.00
_cell.angle_beta   90.00
_cell.angle_gamma   90.00
#
_symmetry.space_group_name_H-M   'P 1'
#
loop_
_entity.id
_entity.type
_entity.pdbx_description
1 polymer ?
#
loop_
_entity_poly.entity_id
_entity_poly.type
_entity_poly.pdbx_seq_one_letter_code
_entity_poly.pdbx_strand_id
1 'polypeptide(L)'
;VYGAMVESLDDAVGRLLDTLDRLKLTEKTIIVFFSDNGGNMYSQVDGITVTSNVPLCGGKATIYDGGTRVPCVVSWPGKTKPGSQTDAFLTSTDWYPTLLEMMGISKPAKLTFDGMSQVPALLGKAGPRESIVCFVPSYYPRPQTIPFVHESMAKLTAN
;
A
#
# COMPACT_ATOMS: atom_id res chain seq x y z
N VAL A 1 6.85 6.75 -22.14
CA VAL A 1 6.86 7.69 -20.98
C VAL A 1 6.64 6.94 -19.68
N TYR A 2 5.50 6.24 -19.48
CA TYR A 2 5.21 5.57 -18.19
C TYR A 2 6.25 4.52 -17.80
N GLY A 3 6.64 3.63 -18.73
CA GLY A 3 7.69 2.63 -18.48
C GLY A 3 9.02 3.28 -18.03
N ALA A 4 9.42 4.38 -18.66
CA ALA A 4 10.62 5.11 -18.27
C ALA A 4 10.52 5.74 -16.87
N MET A 5 9.32 6.12 -16.43
CA MET A 5 9.12 6.58 -15.04
C MET A 5 9.29 5.44 -14.03
N VAL A 6 8.76 4.26 -14.34
CA VAL A 6 8.93 3.07 -13.50
C VAL A 6 10.41 2.66 -13.44
N GLU A 7 11.09 2.64 -14.57
CA GLU A 7 12.54 2.37 -14.65
C GLU A 7 13.36 3.37 -13.83
N SER A 8 13.03 4.67 -13.92
CA SER A 8 13.69 5.70 -13.13
C SER A 8 13.45 5.54 -11.62
N LEU A 9 12.26 5.08 -11.23
CA LEU A 9 11.96 4.76 -9.83
C LEU A 9 12.78 3.56 -9.36
N ASP A 10 12.86 2.50 -10.18
CA ASP A 10 13.64 1.30 -9.88
C ASP A 10 15.12 1.63 -9.72
N ASP A 11 15.69 2.41 -10.63
CA ASP A 11 17.07 2.93 -10.53
C ASP A 11 17.29 3.73 -9.23
N ALA A 12 16.31 4.54 -8.82
CA ALA A 12 16.43 5.33 -7.60
C ALA A 12 16.44 4.43 -6.36
N VAL A 13 15.59 3.40 -6.33
CA VAL A 13 15.59 2.37 -5.28
C VAL A 13 16.91 1.62 -5.27
N GLY A 14 17.39 1.18 -6.45
CA GLY A 14 18.68 0.51 -6.59
C GLY A 14 19.82 1.33 -5.98
N ARG A 15 19.94 2.61 -6.35
CA ARG A 15 20.98 3.50 -5.79
C ARG A 15 20.89 3.67 -4.26
N LEU A 16 19.69 3.64 -3.71
CA LEU A 16 19.48 3.69 -2.27
C LEU A 16 20.02 2.41 -1.60
N LEU A 17 19.68 1.24 -2.16
CA LEU A 17 20.13 -0.06 -1.65
C LEU A 17 21.65 -0.18 -1.73
N ASP A 18 22.27 0.16 -2.87
CA ASP A 18 23.73 0.18 -3.06
C ASP A 18 24.43 1.09 -2.04
N THR A 19 23.77 2.22 -1.70
CA THR A 19 24.30 3.15 -0.71
C THR A 19 24.29 2.54 0.70
N LEU A 20 23.20 1.84 1.06
CA LEU A 20 23.12 1.13 2.33
C LEU A 20 24.21 0.05 2.43
N ASP A 21 24.43 -0.70 1.36
CA ASP A 21 25.45 -1.74 1.29
C ASP A 21 26.85 -1.15 1.42
N ARG A 22 27.17 -0.11 0.66
CA ARG A 22 28.45 0.60 0.72
C ARG A 22 28.74 1.15 2.10
N LEU A 23 27.70 1.62 2.82
CA LEU A 23 27.82 2.16 4.18
C LEU A 23 27.75 1.07 5.26
N LYS A 24 27.55 -0.20 4.89
CA LYS A 24 27.36 -1.35 5.81
C LYS A 24 26.18 -1.14 6.77
N LEU A 25 25.11 -0.55 6.27
CA LEU A 25 23.88 -0.26 7.02
C LEU A 25 22.74 -1.22 6.69
N THR A 26 22.85 -2.06 5.69
CA THR A 26 21.78 -2.96 5.21
C THR A 26 21.21 -3.80 6.36
N GLU A 27 22.07 -4.44 7.16
CA GLU A 27 21.63 -5.27 8.29
C GLU A 27 21.05 -4.48 9.48
N LYS A 28 21.11 -3.14 9.43
CA LYS A 28 20.64 -2.23 10.48
C LYS A 28 19.47 -1.35 10.03
N THR A 29 18.98 -1.57 8.81
CA THR A 29 17.97 -0.71 8.21
C THR A 29 16.71 -1.52 7.91
N ILE A 30 15.58 -1.04 8.41
CA ILE A 30 14.25 -1.53 7.99
C ILE A 30 13.88 -0.79 6.72
N ILE A 31 13.48 -1.53 5.69
CA ILE A 31 13.03 -0.95 4.43
C ILE A 31 11.57 -1.32 4.23
N VAL A 32 10.75 -0.32 4.00
CA VAL A 32 9.34 -0.49 3.66
C VAL A 32 9.07 0.25 2.36
N PHE A 33 8.60 -0.48 1.37
CA PHE A 33 8.21 0.06 0.07
C PHE A 33 6.76 -0.29 -0.21
N PHE A 34 5.92 0.71 -0.44
CA PHE A 34 4.52 0.51 -0.80
C PHE A 34 3.99 1.68 -1.62
N SER A 35 2.92 1.45 -2.37
CA SER A 35 2.23 2.52 -3.09
C SER A 35 1.17 3.17 -2.22
N ASP A 36 0.87 4.45 -2.48
CA ASP A 36 -0.17 5.22 -1.79
C ASP A 36 -1.60 4.85 -2.27
N ASN A 37 -1.71 4.44 -3.52
CA ASN A 37 -2.96 4.01 -4.16
C ASN A 37 -2.69 3.11 -5.38
N GLY A 38 -3.74 2.52 -5.90
CA GLY A 38 -3.68 1.74 -7.13
C GLY A 38 -3.37 2.58 -8.37
N GLY A 39 -3.04 1.92 -9.47
CA GLY A 39 -2.66 2.55 -10.74
C GLY A 39 -3.75 3.48 -11.27
N ASN A 40 -3.32 4.61 -11.85
CA ASN A 40 -4.21 5.59 -12.46
C ASN A 40 -4.69 5.11 -13.83
N MET A 41 -5.95 4.68 -13.90
CA MET A 41 -6.59 4.19 -15.12
C MET A 41 -7.29 5.27 -15.95
N TYR A 42 -7.31 6.51 -15.47
CA TYR A 42 -8.01 7.63 -16.13
C TYR A 42 -7.11 8.41 -17.08
N SER A 43 -5.79 8.33 -16.90
CA SER A 43 -4.83 8.97 -17.79
C SER A 43 -4.58 8.10 -19.00
N GLN A 44 -4.71 8.69 -20.17
CA GLN A 44 -4.42 8.04 -21.44
C GLN A 44 -3.27 8.77 -22.13
N VAL A 45 -2.44 8.01 -22.83
CA VAL A 45 -1.43 8.52 -23.77
C VAL A 45 -1.76 7.89 -25.12
N ASP A 46 -2.03 8.72 -26.11
CA ASP A 46 -2.46 8.29 -27.46
C ASP A 46 -3.69 7.37 -27.44
N GLY A 47 -4.63 7.63 -26.53
CA GLY A 47 -5.85 6.83 -26.36
C GLY A 47 -5.66 5.50 -25.63
N ILE A 48 -4.45 5.23 -25.12
CA ILE A 48 -4.12 4.00 -24.41
C ILE A 48 -3.99 4.29 -22.91
N THR A 49 -4.70 3.53 -22.08
CA THR A 49 -4.51 3.57 -20.62
C THR A 49 -3.11 3.07 -20.27
N VAL A 50 -2.34 3.91 -19.58
CA VAL A 50 -0.92 3.65 -19.33
C VAL A 50 -0.65 2.70 -18.18
N THR A 51 -1.65 2.42 -17.34
CA THR A 51 -1.55 1.52 -16.18
C THR A 51 -2.59 0.41 -16.25
N SER A 52 -2.33 -0.69 -15.57
CA SER A 52 -3.28 -1.79 -15.41
C SER A 52 -3.24 -2.31 -13.97
N ASN A 53 -4.42 -2.52 -13.38
CA ASN A 53 -4.54 -3.15 -12.06
C ASN A 53 -5.06 -4.59 -12.16
N VAL A 54 -5.16 -5.14 -13.38
CA VAL A 54 -5.65 -6.52 -13.60
C VAL A 54 -4.84 -7.52 -12.78
N PRO A 55 -5.49 -8.48 -12.08
CA PRO A 55 -6.92 -8.87 -12.16
C PRO A 55 -7.84 -8.05 -11.24
N LEU A 56 -7.35 -7.06 -10.52
CA LEU A 56 -8.13 -6.25 -9.59
C LEU A 56 -9.04 -5.27 -10.34
N CYS A 57 -10.24 -5.05 -9.81
CA CYS A 57 -11.21 -4.12 -10.37
C CYS A 57 -10.88 -2.67 -9.96
N GLY A 58 -11.06 -1.73 -10.88
CA GLY A 58 -10.87 -0.31 -10.63
C GLY A 58 -9.41 0.13 -10.54
N GLY A 59 -9.19 1.31 -10.01
CA GLY A 59 -7.88 1.92 -9.86
C GLY A 59 -7.93 3.14 -8.94
N LYS A 60 -6.93 4.01 -9.01
CA LYS A 60 -6.84 5.25 -8.23
C LYS A 60 -8.19 5.96 -8.16
N ALA A 61 -8.54 6.48 -6.99
CA ALA A 61 -9.80 7.16 -6.69
C ALA A 61 -11.06 6.28 -6.71
N THR A 62 -10.92 4.95 -6.65
CA THR A 62 -12.04 4.03 -6.44
C THR A 62 -11.86 3.24 -5.14
N ILE A 63 -12.96 2.73 -4.58
CA ILE A 63 -12.98 1.85 -3.40
C ILE A 63 -12.72 0.38 -3.76
N TYR A 64 -12.65 0.05 -5.03
CA TYR A 64 -12.36 -1.31 -5.48
C TYR A 64 -10.92 -1.70 -5.19
N ASP A 65 -10.65 -3.00 -5.17
CA ASP A 65 -9.34 -3.57 -4.88
C ASP A 65 -8.22 -2.94 -5.74
N GLY A 66 -8.49 -2.67 -7.02
CA GLY A 66 -7.50 -2.02 -7.88
C GLY A 66 -7.15 -0.59 -7.48
N GLY A 67 -7.98 0.07 -6.66
CA GLY A 67 -7.73 1.40 -6.13
C GLY A 67 -7.07 1.39 -4.75
N THR A 68 -7.32 0.36 -3.94
CA THR A 68 -6.96 0.31 -2.52
C THR A 68 -5.92 -0.75 -2.19
N ARG A 69 -5.90 -1.86 -2.91
CA ARG A 69 -4.92 -2.94 -2.73
C ARG A 69 -3.67 -2.64 -3.53
N VAL A 70 -2.58 -2.35 -2.82
CA VAL A 70 -1.33 -1.90 -3.40
C VAL A 70 -0.17 -2.86 -3.10
N PRO A 71 0.87 -2.90 -3.94
CA PRO A 71 2.09 -3.60 -3.62
C PRO A 71 2.71 -3.08 -2.32
N CYS A 72 3.16 -4.00 -1.47
CA CYS A 72 3.90 -3.67 -0.26
C CYS A 72 5.02 -4.69 -0.05
N VAL A 73 6.23 -4.20 0.14
CA VAL A 73 7.41 -5.01 0.40
C VAL A 73 8.07 -4.54 1.68
N VAL A 74 8.43 -5.47 2.55
CA VAL A 74 9.11 -5.17 3.81
C VAL A 74 10.39 -6.00 3.90
N SER A 75 11.50 -5.31 4.15
CA SER A 75 12.78 -5.94 4.52
C SER A 75 13.12 -5.53 5.96
N TRP A 76 13.13 -6.51 6.83
CA TRP A 76 13.54 -6.36 8.23
C TRP A 76 14.59 -7.41 8.54
N PRO A 77 15.88 -7.07 8.38
CA PRO A 77 16.98 -8.02 8.47
C PRO A 77 16.99 -8.82 9.77
N GLY A 78 17.21 -10.12 9.67
CA GLY A 78 17.21 -11.05 10.80
C GLY A 78 15.85 -11.31 11.45
N LYS A 79 14.76 -10.74 10.92
CA LYS A 79 13.39 -10.90 11.44
C LYS A 79 12.42 -11.46 10.39
N THR A 80 12.27 -10.80 9.25
CA THR A 80 11.42 -11.31 8.16
C THR A 80 12.15 -12.37 7.35
N LYS A 81 11.44 -13.45 6.98
CA LYS A 81 12.00 -14.50 6.13
C LYS A 81 12.03 -14.00 4.68
N PRO A 82 13.19 -14.02 4.00
CA PRO A 82 13.27 -13.65 2.59
C PRO A 82 12.31 -14.45 1.72
N GLY A 83 11.64 -13.78 0.78
CA GLY A 83 10.68 -14.39 -0.14
C GLY A 83 9.36 -14.84 0.50
N SER A 84 9.13 -14.57 1.78
CA SER A 84 7.84 -14.86 2.42
C SER A 84 6.74 -13.90 1.95
N GLN A 85 5.50 -14.38 1.97
CA GLN A 85 4.31 -13.60 1.64
C GLN A 85 3.27 -13.77 2.76
N THR A 86 2.39 -12.79 2.87
CA THR A 86 1.25 -12.82 3.79
C THR A 86 0.03 -12.18 3.15
N ASP A 87 -1.15 -12.74 3.42
CA ASP A 87 -2.45 -12.20 3.04
C ASP A 87 -3.09 -11.35 4.14
N ALA A 88 -2.32 -10.97 5.15
CA ALA A 88 -2.82 -10.14 6.25
C ALA A 88 -3.27 -8.77 5.74
N PHE A 89 -4.41 -8.29 6.24
CA PHE A 89 -4.88 -6.94 5.98
C PHE A 89 -4.00 -5.92 6.70
N LEU A 90 -3.42 -5.01 5.93
CA LEU A 90 -2.58 -3.92 6.41
C LEU A 90 -3.02 -2.61 5.75
N THR A 91 -3.13 -1.55 6.52
CA THR A 91 -3.44 -0.20 6.01
C THR A 91 -2.29 0.78 6.29
N SER A 92 -2.31 1.93 5.63
CA SER A 92 -1.31 2.97 5.86
C SER A 92 -1.25 3.45 7.32
N THR A 93 -2.39 3.43 8.04
CA THR A 93 -2.46 3.79 9.46
C THR A 93 -1.73 2.81 10.37
N ASP A 94 -1.54 1.56 9.93
CA ASP A 94 -0.87 0.52 10.70
C ASP A 94 0.66 0.71 10.75
N TRP A 95 1.23 1.48 9.82
CA TRP A 95 2.68 1.65 9.75
C TRP A 95 3.27 2.33 10.98
N TYR A 96 2.60 3.34 11.52
CA TYR A 96 3.16 4.04 12.68
C TYR A 96 3.30 3.12 13.91
N PRO A 97 2.26 2.42 14.38
CA PRO A 97 2.41 1.47 15.49
C PRO A 97 3.32 0.28 15.13
N THR A 98 3.32 -0.17 13.88
CA THR A 98 4.20 -1.26 13.43
C THR A 98 5.67 -0.86 13.52
N LEU A 99 6.03 0.30 13.01
CA LEU A 99 7.42 0.79 13.04
C LEU A 99 7.90 1.03 14.46
N LEU A 100 7.06 1.57 15.35
CA LEU A 100 7.42 1.71 16.77
C LEU A 100 7.79 0.35 17.37
N GLU A 101 6.97 -0.67 17.15
CA GLU A 101 7.23 -2.03 17.65
C GLU A 101 8.48 -2.65 17.01
N MET A 102 8.66 -2.51 15.68
CA MET A 102 9.85 -2.99 14.97
C MET A 102 11.15 -2.38 15.52
N MET A 103 11.11 -1.12 15.91
CA MET A 103 12.25 -0.38 16.48
C MET A 103 12.40 -0.56 18.00
N GLY A 104 11.46 -1.26 18.66
CA GLY A 104 11.45 -1.40 20.13
C GLY A 104 11.13 -0.11 20.87
N ILE A 105 10.45 0.84 20.23
CA ILE A 105 10.10 2.13 20.83
C ILE A 105 8.70 2.01 21.47
N SER A 106 8.61 2.37 22.74
CA SER A 106 7.34 2.35 23.47
C SER A 106 6.34 3.36 22.89
N LYS A 107 5.09 2.95 22.77
CA LYS A 107 3.99 3.85 22.39
C LYS A 107 3.89 5.02 23.40
N PRO A 108 3.80 6.27 22.91
CA PRO A 108 3.54 7.40 23.79
C PRO A 108 2.22 7.24 24.55
N ALA A 109 2.24 7.41 25.88
CA ALA A 109 1.09 7.07 26.76
C ALA A 109 -0.21 7.83 26.44
N LYS A 110 -0.10 9.03 25.85
CA LYS A 110 -1.25 9.91 25.54
C LYS A 110 -1.74 9.77 24.09
N LEU A 111 -1.11 8.92 23.26
CA LEU A 111 -1.47 8.76 21.86
C LEU A 111 -2.37 7.54 21.66
N THR A 112 -3.50 7.75 20.99
CA THR A 112 -4.35 6.67 20.49
C THR A 112 -4.09 6.54 18.97
N PHE A 113 -3.94 5.32 18.49
CA PHE A 113 -3.76 5.03 17.08
C PHE A 113 -5.04 4.42 16.51
N ASP A 114 -5.43 4.84 15.32
CA ASP A 114 -6.47 4.15 14.54
C ASP A 114 -5.94 2.85 13.92
N GLY A 115 -4.62 2.76 13.74
CA GLY A 115 -3.91 1.57 13.28
C GLY A 115 -3.48 0.65 14.41
N MET A 116 -3.11 -0.56 14.03
CA MET A 116 -2.57 -1.58 14.93
C MET A 116 -1.28 -2.16 14.38
N SER A 117 -0.38 -2.63 15.27
CA SER A 117 0.87 -3.22 14.82
C SER A 117 0.65 -4.50 14.02
N GLN A 118 1.30 -4.59 12.88
CA GLN A 118 1.30 -5.73 11.97
C GLN A 118 2.56 -6.60 12.12
N VAL A 119 3.36 -6.39 13.16
CA VAL A 119 4.55 -7.20 13.44
C VAL A 119 4.23 -8.70 13.47
N PRO A 120 3.12 -9.18 14.07
CA PRO A 120 2.78 -10.61 14.00
C PRO A 120 2.69 -11.13 12.57
N ALA A 121 2.02 -10.40 11.66
CA ALA A 121 1.88 -10.78 10.25
C ALA A 121 3.24 -10.78 9.52
N LEU A 122 4.07 -9.79 9.78
CA LEU A 122 5.43 -9.70 9.22
C LEU A 122 6.34 -10.85 9.68
N LEU A 123 6.07 -11.41 10.84
CA LEU A 123 6.76 -12.60 11.39
C LEU A 123 6.09 -13.93 11.02
N GLY A 124 5.16 -13.94 10.07
CA GLY A 124 4.50 -15.15 9.57
C GLY A 124 3.42 -15.71 10.49
N LYS A 125 2.88 -14.90 11.41
CA LYS A 125 1.72 -15.24 12.24
C LYS A 125 0.44 -14.68 11.61
N ALA A 126 -0.72 -15.04 12.16
CA ALA A 126 -1.98 -14.40 11.76
C ALA A 126 -1.92 -12.89 12.00
N GLY A 127 -2.42 -12.12 11.05
CA GLY A 127 -2.55 -10.67 11.19
C GLY A 127 -3.63 -10.32 12.23
N PRO A 128 -3.50 -9.19 12.92
CA PRO A 128 -4.42 -8.77 13.97
C PRO A 128 -5.73 -8.19 13.42
N ARG A 129 -5.86 -7.99 12.11
CA ARG A 129 -6.98 -7.32 11.46
C ARG A 129 -7.75 -8.29 10.56
N GLU A 130 -9.07 -8.35 10.73
CA GLU A 130 -9.96 -9.20 9.91
C GLU A 130 -10.59 -8.43 8.75
N SER A 131 -10.70 -7.10 8.86
CA SER A 131 -11.32 -6.27 7.84
C SER A 131 -10.71 -4.87 7.79
N ILE A 132 -10.88 -4.19 6.66
CA ILE A 132 -10.48 -2.81 6.44
C ILE A 132 -11.70 -2.03 6.00
N VAL A 133 -11.93 -0.86 6.60
CA VAL A 133 -12.92 0.10 6.13
C VAL A 133 -12.22 1.13 5.26
N CYS A 134 -12.58 1.18 3.99
CA CYS A 134 -12.09 2.18 3.05
C CYS A 134 -13.13 3.29 2.91
N PHE A 135 -12.70 4.53 3.07
CA PHE A 135 -13.51 5.71 2.83
C PHE A 135 -12.91 6.55 1.71
N VAL A 136 -13.67 6.72 0.64
CA VAL A 136 -13.30 7.63 -0.46
C VAL A 136 -14.18 8.88 -0.34
N PRO A 137 -13.60 10.03 0.03
CA PRO A 137 -14.38 11.28 0.10
C PRO A 137 -14.95 11.59 -1.30
N SER A 138 -16.22 11.94 -1.37
CA SER A 138 -16.92 12.32 -2.61
C SER A 138 -16.52 13.71 -3.12
N TYR A 139 -15.28 14.10 -2.95
CA TYR A 139 -14.76 15.43 -3.31
C TYR A 139 -14.49 15.60 -4.80
N TYR A 140 -14.53 14.54 -5.58
CA TYR A 140 -14.47 14.65 -7.02
C TYR A 140 -15.87 14.97 -7.55
N PRO A 141 -16.04 16.06 -8.31
CA PRO A 141 -17.26 16.25 -9.06
C PRO A 141 -17.49 14.96 -9.87
N ARG A 142 -18.62 14.31 -9.65
CA ARG A 142 -18.96 13.03 -10.30
C ARG A 142 -18.65 13.19 -11.79
N PRO A 143 -17.74 12.42 -12.37
CA PRO A 143 -17.66 12.36 -13.82
C PRO A 143 -19.02 11.85 -14.26
N GLN A 144 -19.75 12.65 -15.02
CA GLN A 144 -21.12 12.31 -15.51
C GLN A 144 -21.13 11.09 -16.44
N THR A 145 -20.02 10.38 -16.55
CA THR A 145 -19.77 9.35 -17.55
C THR A 145 -19.26 8.00 -17.02
N ILE A 146 -19.37 7.73 -15.72
CA ILE A 146 -19.09 6.37 -15.21
C ILE A 146 -20.40 5.76 -14.68
N PRO A 147 -21.19 5.07 -15.49
CA PRO A 147 -22.44 4.42 -15.07
C PRO A 147 -22.25 3.38 -13.98
N PHE A 148 -21.03 2.81 -13.88
CA PHE A 148 -20.71 1.67 -13.02
C PHE A 148 -20.59 2.01 -11.52
N VAL A 149 -20.25 3.24 -11.17
CA VAL A 149 -20.05 3.65 -9.76
C VAL A 149 -21.40 3.84 -9.05
N HIS A 150 -22.46 4.17 -9.79
CA HIS A 150 -23.77 4.51 -9.21
C HIS A 150 -24.56 3.28 -8.74
N GLU A 151 -24.45 2.13 -9.43
CA GLU A 151 -25.18 0.91 -9.03
C GLU A 151 -24.55 0.19 -7.84
N SER A 152 -23.23 0.23 -7.72
CA SER A 152 -22.51 -0.43 -6.62
C SER A 152 -22.71 0.28 -5.29
N MET A 153 -22.75 1.62 -5.28
CA MET A 153 -23.02 2.41 -4.07
C MET A 153 -24.46 2.26 -3.57
N ALA A 154 -25.43 2.16 -4.50
CA ALA A 154 -26.83 1.95 -4.14
C ALA A 154 -27.09 0.59 -3.46
N LYS A 155 -26.29 -0.43 -3.78
CA LYS A 155 -26.41 -1.77 -3.17
C LYS A 155 -25.77 -1.86 -1.78
N LEU A 156 -24.80 -0.99 -1.45
CA LEU A 156 -24.15 -0.95 -0.13
C LEU A 156 -24.97 -0.17 0.91
N THR A 157 -25.89 0.71 0.47
CA THR A 157 -26.78 1.49 1.37
C THR A 157 -28.16 0.87 1.56
N ALA A 158 -28.45 -0.27 0.92
CA ALA A 158 -29.77 -0.94 0.95
C ALA A 158 -29.82 -2.19 1.87
N ASN A 159 -28.76 -2.44 2.66
CA ASN A 159 -28.70 -3.48 3.71
C ASN A 159 -28.36 -2.80 5.06
#